data_145bee7b6a3b0a17d0e04dc3be3406de
#
_entry.id   145bee7b6a3b0a17d0e04dc3be3406de
#
_cell.length_a   1.000
_cell.length_b   1.000
_cell.length_c   1.000
_cell.angle_alpha   90.00
_cell.angle_beta   90.00
_cell.angle_gamma   90.00
#
_symmetry.space_group_name_H-M   'P 1'
#
loop_
_entity.id
_entity.type
_entity.pdbx_description
1 polymer ?
#
loop_
_entity_poly.entity_id
_entity_poly.type
_entity_poly.pdbx_seq_one_letter_code
_entity_poly.pdbx_strand_id
1 'polypeptide(L)'
;MIVLLLGLASGFETAANDHLELKWMRDSEEFSALTTQVFLQAEQSVRTQARGRQRQPWTVVVDIDETLLDNTPYFLEMAAYDRPFDWPSWDAWCARGTAEPVPGAQAFVSAVRDAGGRVAFVSNRHERTRDVTVENLMAAGMWTAEDRMCLLTDDDSYTKRERRRQLRDGDGTCGWGEPVSVFAYAGDTMADLPEADEDGGRWEQLGVRTFVLPNPAYGKWEHGVTRPGLIVTDGVD
;
A
#
# COMPACT_ATOMS: atom_id res chain seq x y z
N MET A 1 7.57 -36.13 2.58
CA MET A 1 7.83 -34.70 2.31
C MET A 1 7.27 -34.21 0.97
N ILE A 2 7.39 -34.96 -0.12
CA ILE A 2 6.86 -34.57 -1.47
C ILE A 2 5.33 -34.54 -1.51
N VAL A 3 4.63 -35.44 -0.82
CA VAL A 3 3.15 -35.51 -0.83
C VAL A 3 2.53 -34.30 -0.11
N LEU A 4 3.17 -33.75 0.91
CA LEU A 4 2.67 -32.55 1.63
C LEU A 4 2.77 -31.28 0.77
N LEU A 5 3.85 -31.14 0.00
CA LEU A 5 4.05 -30.02 -0.93
C LEU A 5 3.04 -30.03 -2.09
N LEU A 6 2.73 -31.22 -2.63
CA LEU A 6 1.72 -31.35 -3.69
C LEU A 6 0.30 -31.05 -3.18
N GLY A 7 -0.02 -31.41 -1.92
CA GLY A 7 -1.30 -31.11 -1.31
C GLY A 7 -1.50 -29.61 -1.05
N LEU A 8 -0.46 -28.90 -0.67
CA LEU A 8 -0.51 -27.43 -0.48
C LEU A 8 -0.69 -26.71 -1.83
N ALA A 9 0.06 -27.09 -2.87
CA ALA A 9 -0.07 -26.48 -4.18
C ALA A 9 -1.49 -26.63 -4.77
N SER A 10 -2.09 -27.82 -4.65
CA SER A 10 -3.47 -28.05 -5.10
C SER A 10 -4.50 -27.27 -4.29
N GLY A 11 -4.29 -27.06 -2.99
CA GLY A 11 -5.16 -26.25 -2.13
C GLY A 11 -5.14 -24.78 -2.52
N PHE A 12 -3.97 -24.22 -2.83
CA PHE A 12 -3.84 -22.84 -3.31
C PHE A 12 -4.48 -22.63 -4.68
N GLU A 13 -4.34 -23.58 -5.60
CA GLU A 13 -5.01 -23.48 -6.92
C GLU A 13 -6.54 -23.55 -6.79
N THR A 14 -7.06 -24.41 -5.92
CA THR A 14 -8.51 -24.51 -5.67
C THR A 14 -9.03 -23.21 -5.03
N ALA A 15 -8.39 -22.73 -3.97
CA ALA A 15 -8.75 -21.48 -3.32
C ALA A 15 -8.75 -20.29 -4.29
N ALA A 16 -7.73 -20.16 -5.14
CA ALA A 16 -7.69 -19.10 -6.14
C ALA A 16 -8.80 -19.22 -7.20
N ASN A 17 -9.27 -20.42 -7.53
CA ASN A 17 -10.38 -20.59 -8.47
C ASN A 17 -11.73 -20.22 -7.86
N ASP A 18 -11.90 -20.39 -6.55
CA ASP A 18 -13.10 -20.00 -5.81
C ASP A 18 -13.11 -18.51 -5.45
N HIS A 19 -11.93 -17.86 -5.44
CA HIS A 19 -11.70 -16.45 -5.13
C HIS A 19 -11.15 -15.71 -6.35
N LEU A 20 -12.05 -15.23 -7.22
CA LEU A 20 -11.67 -14.58 -8.49
C LEU A 20 -10.85 -13.32 -8.29
N GLU A 21 -11.05 -12.59 -7.18
CA GLU A 21 -10.28 -11.43 -6.79
C GLU A 21 -8.80 -11.77 -6.55
N LEU A 22 -8.53 -12.85 -5.81
CA LEU A 22 -7.16 -13.32 -5.54
C LEU A 22 -6.50 -13.90 -6.79
N LYS A 23 -7.29 -14.62 -7.59
CA LYS A 23 -6.82 -15.14 -8.89
C LYS A 23 -6.42 -14.00 -9.82
N TRP A 24 -7.22 -12.92 -9.86
CA TRP A 24 -6.95 -11.77 -10.69
C TRP A 24 -5.66 -11.06 -10.25
N MET A 25 -5.43 -10.87 -8.95
CA MET A 25 -4.20 -10.29 -8.43
C MET A 25 -2.98 -11.15 -8.76
N ARG A 26 -3.08 -12.48 -8.61
CA ARG A 26 -1.97 -13.40 -8.80
C ARG A 26 -1.61 -13.63 -10.28
N ASP A 27 -2.63 -13.83 -11.14
CA ASP A 27 -2.45 -14.44 -12.46
C ASP A 27 -2.69 -13.47 -13.62
N SER A 28 -3.32 -12.28 -13.40
CA SER A 28 -3.69 -11.44 -14.53
C SER A 28 -2.58 -10.49 -14.96
N GLU A 29 -2.41 -10.35 -16.26
CA GLU A 29 -1.55 -9.30 -16.84
C GLU A 29 -2.14 -7.91 -16.58
N GLU A 30 -3.48 -7.81 -16.45
CA GLU A 30 -4.19 -6.56 -16.18
C GLU A 30 -3.82 -5.98 -14.81
N PHE A 31 -3.69 -6.82 -13.77
CA PHE A 31 -3.22 -6.36 -12.46
C PHE A 31 -1.83 -5.73 -12.57
N SER A 32 -0.90 -6.45 -13.19
CA SER A 32 0.47 -5.97 -13.40
C SER A 32 0.51 -4.70 -14.26
N ALA A 33 -0.31 -4.63 -15.30
CA ALA A 33 -0.39 -3.46 -16.17
C ALA A 33 -0.98 -2.24 -15.44
N LEU A 34 -2.06 -2.41 -14.67
CA LEU A 34 -2.71 -1.32 -13.95
C LEU A 34 -1.81 -0.77 -12.83
N THR A 35 -1.21 -1.64 -12.02
CA THR A 35 -0.30 -1.20 -10.95
C THR A 35 0.91 -0.47 -11.52
N THR A 36 1.52 -0.99 -12.57
CA THR A 36 2.62 -0.34 -13.28
C THR A 36 2.20 1.01 -13.85
N GLN A 37 1.02 1.11 -14.47
CA GLN A 37 0.51 2.38 -15.01
C GLN A 37 0.32 3.43 -13.93
N VAL A 38 -0.23 3.05 -12.77
CA VAL A 38 -0.39 3.96 -11.63
C VAL A 38 0.97 4.48 -11.15
N PHE A 39 1.95 3.60 -11.00
CA PHE A 39 3.29 4.01 -10.56
C PHE A 39 4.02 4.86 -11.60
N LEU A 40 3.90 4.58 -12.89
CA LEU A 40 4.45 5.43 -13.96
C LEU A 40 3.83 6.85 -13.93
N GLN A 41 2.53 6.95 -13.69
CA GLN A 41 1.86 8.25 -13.56
C GLN A 41 2.34 9.00 -12.31
N ALA A 42 2.48 8.30 -11.18
CA ALA A 42 3.02 8.87 -9.94
C ALA A 42 4.47 9.35 -10.12
N GLU A 43 5.32 8.56 -10.78
CA GLU A 43 6.69 8.94 -11.12
C GLU A 43 6.74 10.21 -11.96
N GLN A 44 5.95 10.27 -13.03
CA GLN A 44 5.90 11.45 -13.91
C GLN A 44 5.49 12.71 -13.14
N SER A 45 4.50 12.59 -12.26
CA SER A 45 4.07 13.69 -11.40
C SER A 45 5.17 14.15 -10.44
N VAL A 46 5.79 13.21 -9.72
CA VAL A 46 6.88 13.52 -8.78
C VAL A 46 8.05 14.19 -9.49
N ARG A 47 8.52 13.64 -10.62
CA ARG A 47 9.60 14.23 -11.40
C ARG A 47 9.26 15.65 -11.89
N THR A 48 7.99 15.90 -12.23
CA THR A 48 7.53 17.23 -12.64
C THR A 48 7.56 18.22 -11.49
N GLN A 49 7.10 17.82 -10.30
CA GLN A 49 7.11 18.66 -9.11
C GLN A 49 8.53 18.92 -8.57
N ALA A 50 9.44 17.96 -8.72
CA ALA A 50 10.83 18.08 -8.27
C ALA A 50 11.65 19.06 -9.13
N ARG A 51 11.24 19.33 -10.36
CA ARG A 51 11.94 20.30 -11.23
C ARG A 51 11.92 21.70 -10.60
N GLY A 52 13.11 22.23 -10.32
CA GLY A 52 13.28 23.56 -9.72
C GLY A 52 13.14 23.65 -8.22
N ARG A 53 12.87 22.54 -7.51
CA ARG A 53 12.72 22.48 -6.05
C ARG A 53 13.86 21.76 -5.31
N GLN A 54 15.02 21.65 -5.92
CA GLN A 54 16.18 20.87 -5.44
C GLN A 54 16.76 21.27 -4.06
N ARG A 55 16.25 22.33 -3.43
CA ARG A 55 16.78 22.85 -2.15
C ARG A 55 15.85 22.62 -0.95
N GLN A 56 14.63 22.13 -1.16
CA GLN A 56 13.68 21.88 -0.06
C GLN A 56 13.48 20.39 0.10
N PRO A 57 13.51 19.86 1.34
CA PRO A 57 13.23 18.45 1.57
C PRO A 57 11.78 18.12 1.17
N TRP A 58 11.61 17.02 0.49
CA TRP A 58 10.30 16.53 0.06
C TRP A 58 10.25 15.00 0.14
N THR A 59 9.07 14.48 0.22
CA THR A 59 8.81 13.06 0.35
C THR A 59 7.60 12.62 -0.47
N VAL A 60 7.46 11.31 -0.67
CA VAL A 60 6.20 10.66 -1.01
C VAL A 60 5.71 9.88 0.19
N VAL A 61 4.41 9.81 0.38
CA VAL A 61 3.76 8.99 1.42
C VAL A 61 3.12 7.80 0.73
N VAL A 62 3.51 6.60 1.14
CA VAL A 62 3.04 5.37 0.51
C VAL A 62 2.58 4.37 1.57
N ASP A 63 1.52 3.63 1.28
CA ASP A 63 1.18 2.45 2.04
C ASP A 63 2.11 1.28 1.68
N ILE A 64 2.05 0.19 2.43
CA ILE A 64 2.88 -0.99 2.21
C ILE A 64 2.07 -2.12 1.55
N ASP A 65 0.99 -2.55 2.20
CA ASP A 65 0.26 -3.76 1.87
C ASP A 65 -0.64 -3.53 0.65
N GLU A 66 -0.57 -4.40 -0.35
CA GLU A 66 -1.23 -4.28 -1.66
C GLU A 66 -0.92 -2.98 -2.41
N THR A 67 0.05 -2.24 -1.88
CA THR A 67 0.60 -1.02 -2.51
C THR A 67 2.03 -1.25 -2.97
N LEU A 68 2.95 -1.53 -2.05
CA LEU A 68 4.36 -1.80 -2.38
C LEU A 68 4.71 -3.29 -2.30
N LEU A 69 4.07 -4.01 -1.38
CA LEU A 69 4.26 -5.44 -1.13
C LEU A 69 2.95 -6.18 -1.41
N ASP A 70 3.05 -7.26 -2.17
CA ASP A 70 1.95 -8.15 -2.54
C ASP A 70 1.77 -9.23 -1.47
N ASN A 71 0.64 -9.20 -0.77
CA ASN A 71 0.27 -10.20 0.22
C ASN A 71 -0.78 -11.20 -0.31
N THR A 72 -1.00 -11.29 -1.61
CA THR A 72 -1.87 -12.31 -2.23
C THR A 72 -1.59 -13.71 -1.69
N PRO A 73 -0.32 -14.14 -1.43
CA PRO A 73 -0.06 -15.46 -0.84
C PRO A 73 -0.68 -15.67 0.55
N TYR A 74 -0.76 -14.61 1.39
CA TYR A 74 -1.44 -14.70 2.67
C TYR A 74 -2.94 -14.95 2.51
N PHE A 75 -3.60 -14.19 1.63
CA PHE A 75 -5.03 -14.34 1.41
C PHE A 75 -5.38 -15.70 0.80
N LEU A 76 -4.55 -16.22 -0.10
CA LEU A 76 -4.68 -17.57 -0.63
C LEU A 76 -4.50 -18.65 0.45
N GLU A 77 -3.57 -18.45 1.39
CA GLU A 77 -3.39 -19.33 2.54
C GLU A 77 -4.64 -19.32 3.45
N MET A 78 -5.18 -18.13 3.74
CA MET A 78 -6.42 -18.03 4.55
C MET A 78 -7.62 -18.68 3.83
N ALA A 79 -7.80 -18.42 2.55
CA ALA A 79 -8.87 -19.01 1.74
C ALA A 79 -8.75 -20.54 1.66
N ALA A 80 -7.53 -21.08 1.47
CA ALA A 80 -7.30 -22.54 1.39
C ALA A 80 -7.67 -23.28 2.70
N TYR A 81 -7.65 -22.58 3.82
CA TYR A 81 -8.03 -23.14 5.12
C TYR A 81 -9.40 -22.65 5.65
N ASP A 82 -10.17 -21.94 4.80
CA ASP A 82 -11.46 -21.32 5.17
C ASP A 82 -11.35 -20.49 6.48
N ARG A 83 -10.30 -19.67 6.56
CA ARG A 83 -10.00 -18.85 7.75
C ARG A 83 -10.21 -17.36 7.44
N PRO A 84 -10.98 -16.66 8.27
CA PRO A 84 -11.09 -15.22 8.14
C PRO A 84 -9.75 -14.54 8.53
N PHE A 85 -9.61 -13.27 8.12
CA PHE A 85 -8.53 -12.43 8.60
C PHE A 85 -8.53 -12.33 10.14
N ASP A 86 -7.37 -12.46 10.75
CA ASP A 86 -7.12 -12.14 12.15
C ASP A 86 -5.71 -11.55 12.33
N TRP A 87 -5.55 -10.65 13.31
CA TRP A 87 -4.28 -9.98 13.57
C TRP A 87 -3.12 -10.92 13.89
N PRO A 88 -3.30 -11.99 14.70
CA PRO A 88 -2.20 -12.93 14.96
C PRO A 88 -1.68 -13.62 13.71
N SER A 89 -2.56 -14.07 12.80
CA SER A 89 -2.14 -14.70 11.54
C SER A 89 -1.48 -13.70 10.60
N TRP A 90 -1.98 -12.46 10.57
CA TRP A 90 -1.39 -11.38 9.79
C TRP A 90 0.03 -11.03 10.26
N ASP A 91 0.22 -10.86 11.58
CA ASP A 91 1.56 -10.61 12.13
C ASP A 91 2.51 -11.78 11.86
N ALA A 92 2.02 -13.01 11.93
CA ALA A 92 2.82 -14.18 11.60
C ALA A 92 3.20 -14.23 10.12
N TRP A 93 2.34 -13.75 9.21
CA TRP A 93 2.66 -13.55 7.81
C TRP A 93 3.73 -12.46 7.63
N CYS A 94 3.51 -11.27 8.19
CA CYS A 94 4.48 -10.17 8.14
C CYS A 94 5.86 -10.61 8.66
N ALA A 95 5.89 -11.43 9.73
CA ALA A 95 7.11 -11.96 10.32
C ALA A 95 7.90 -12.92 9.38
N ARG A 96 7.30 -13.42 8.30
CA ARG A 96 8.02 -14.22 7.29
C ARG A 96 8.97 -13.35 6.45
N GLY A 97 8.64 -12.06 6.26
CA GLY A 97 9.45 -11.13 5.48
C GLY A 97 9.60 -11.51 4.00
N THR A 98 8.60 -12.19 3.42
CA THR A 98 8.68 -12.82 2.09
C THR A 98 7.71 -12.23 1.06
N ALA A 99 7.01 -11.15 1.38
CA ALA A 99 6.13 -10.50 0.43
C ALA A 99 6.95 -9.88 -0.73
N GLU A 100 6.54 -10.18 -1.95
CA GLU A 100 7.18 -9.70 -3.17
C GLU A 100 6.72 -8.27 -3.51
N PRO A 101 7.50 -7.50 -4.29
CA PRO A 101 7.07 -6.19 -4.74
C PRO A 101 5.83 -6.25 -5.64
N VAL A 102 4.86 -5.35 -5.42
CA VAL A 102 3.81 -5.07 -6.40
C VAL A 102 4.45 -4.56 -7.71
N PRO A 103 3.98 -5.00 -8.88
CA PRO A 103 4.55 -4.58 -10.16
C PRO A 103 4.60 -3.04 -10.31
N GLY A 104 5.80 -2.52 -10.59
CA GLY A 104 6.07 -1.08 -10.72
C GLY A 104 6.52 -0.39 -9.43
N ALA A 105 6.28 -0.96 -8.25
CA ALA A 105 6.59 -0.34 -6.95
C ALA A 105 8.08 -0.03 -6.77
N GLN A 106 8.95 -0.98 -7.03
CA GLN A 106 10.40 -0.80 -6.89
C GLN A 106 10.93 0.31 -7.81
N ALA A 107 10.47 0.34 -9.06
CA ALA A 107 10.87 1.36 -10.02
C ALA A 107 10.42 2.75 -9.58
N PHE A 108 9.19 2.89 -9.07
CA PHE A 108 8.68 4.14 -8.53
C PHE A 108 9.51 4.65 -7.35
N VAL A 109 9.78 3.78 -6.36
CA VAL A 109 10.60 4.15 -5.18
C VAL A 109 12.01 4.57 -5.60
N SER A 110 12.62 3.88 -6.56
CA SER A 110 13.92 4.27 -7.14
C SER A 110 13.84 5.65 -7.80
N ALA A 111 12.80 5.89 -8.61
CA ALA A 111 12.60 7.15 -9.30
C ALA A 111 12.40 8.35 -8.35
N VAL A 112 11.73 8.14 -7.20
CA VAL A 112 11.61 9.15 -6.13
C VAL A 112 12.99 9.54 -5.62
N ARG A 113 13.86 8.57 -5.32
CA ARG A 113 15.21 8.80 -4.82
C ARG A 113 16.11 9.48 -5.87
N ASP A 114 16.04 9.02 -7.11
CA ASP A 114 16.78 9.62 -8.22
C ASP A 114 16.41 11.10 -8.44
N ALA A 115 15.16 11.46 -8.11
CA ALA A 115 14.70 12.84 -8.14
C ALA A 115 15.05 13.65 -6.88
N GLY A 116 15.73 13.03 -5.88
CA GLY A 116 16.16 13.67 -4.63
C GLY A 116 15.13 13.68 -3.52
N GLY A 117 14.09 12.81 -3.61
CA GLY A 117 13.06 12.65 -2.58
C GLY A 117 13.36 11.54 -1.60
N ARG A 118 12.62 11.55 -0.48
CA ARG A 118 12.57 10.50 0.54
C ARG A 118 11.24 9.76 0.46
N VAL A 119 11.15 8.59 1.09
CA VAL A 119 9.92 7.82 1.17
C VAL A 119 9.45 7.73 2.61
N ALA A 120 8.18 7.95 2.85
CA ALA A 120 7.49 7.72 4.12
C ALA A 120 6.49 6.58 3.93
N PHE A 121 6.73 5.48 4.61
CA PHE A 121 5.86 4.31 4.63
C PHE A 121 4.84 4.47 5.75
N VAL A 122 3.54 4.53 5.44
CA VAL A 122 2.45 4.71 6.42
C VAL A 122 1.50 3.52 6.33
N SER A 123 1.75 2.49 7.11
CA SER A 123 1.01 1.23 7.06
C SER A 123 0.33 0.89 8.38
N ASN A 124 -0.74 0.10 8.33
CA ASN A 124 -1.38 -0.49 9.51
C ASN A 124 -0.74 -1.81 9.95
N ARG A 125 0.42 -2.18 9.41
CA ARG A 125 1.25 -3.20 10.07
C ARG A 125 1.56 -2.76 11.50
N HIS A 126 1.57 -3.69 12.44
CA HIS A 126 1.87 -3.37 13.82
C HIS A 126 3.34 -3.01 14.03
N GLU A 127 3.61 -2.09 14.97
CA GLU A 127 4.96 -1.66 15.34
C GLU A 127 5.88 -2.84 15.69
N ARG A 128 5.36 -3.91 16.28
CA ARG A 128 6.12 -5.13 16.61
C ARG A 128 6.66 -5.89 15.40
N THR A 129 6.19 -5.58 14.18
CA THR A 129 6.70 -6.17 12.93
C THR A 129 7.64 -5.24 12.18
N ARG A 130 8.07 -4.11 12.80
CA ARG A 130 8.90 -3.08 12.16
C ARG A 130 10.16 -3.64 11.52
N ASP A 131 10.97 -4.34 12.32
CA ASP A 131 12.30 -4.77 11.87
C ASP A 131 12.20 -5.70 10.66
N VAL A 132 11.34 -6.70 10.71
CA VAL A 132 11.14 -7.63 9.59
C VAL A 132 10.48 -6.95 8.38
N THR A 133 9.63 -5.94 8.59
CA THR A 133 9.06 -5.14 7.50
C THR A 133 10.15 -4.32 6.80
N VAL A 134 11.07 -3.73 7.57
CA VAL A 134 12.24 -3.03 7.02
C VAL A 134 13.12 -4.01 6.24
N GLU A 135 13.41 -5.18 6.79
CA GLU A 135 14.21 -6.23 6.12
C GLU A 135 13.56 -6.67 4.79
N ASN A 136 12.24 -6.86 4.77
CA ASN A 136 11.51 -7.22 3.54
C ASN A 136 11.60 -6.10 2.49
N LEU A 137 11.38 -4.83 2.88
CA LEU A 137 11.52 -3.68 1.98
C LEU A 137 12.97 -3.49 1.51
N MET A 138 13.97 -3.77 2.36
CA MET A 138 15.39 -3.77 1.97
C MET A 138 15.69 -4.85 0.93
N ALA A 139 15.21 -6.07 1.14
CA ALA A 139 15.36 -7.17 0.19
C ALA A 139 14.70 -6.85 -1.16
N ALA A 140 13.58 -6.13 -1.15
CA ALA A 140 12.89 -5.62 -2.34
C ALA A 140 13.54 -4.34 -2.94
N GLY A 141 14.65 -3.83 -2.36
CA GLY A 141 15.33 -2.62 -2.84
C GLY A 141 14.54 -1.32 -2.60
N MET A 142 13.59 -1.32 -1.68
CA MET A 142 12.67 -0.20 -1.45
C MET A 142 12.90 0.55 -0.13
N TRP A 143 13.90 0.23 0.65
CA TRP A 143 14.20 0.89 1.92
C TRP A 143 15.61 1.46 1.99
N THR A 144 15.73 2.64 2.62
CA THR A 144 17.01 3.25 3.04
C THR A 144 16.88 3.86 4.42
N ALA A 145 18.00 4.13 5.10
CA ALA A 145 18.01 4.74 6.42
C ALA A 145 17.50 6.20 6.45
N GLU A 146 17.35 6.84 5.29
CA GLU A 146 16.80 8.20 5.16
C GLU A 146 15.27 8.22 5.18
N ASP A 147 14.63 7.07 4.98
CA ASP A 147 13.19 6.92 4.93
C ASP A 147 12.55 6.99 6.32
N ARG A 148 11.22 7.06 6.37
CA ARG A 148 10.43 6.96 7.60
C ARG A 148 9.42 5.83 7.49
N MET A 149 9.30 5.09 8.59
CA MET A 149 8.27 4.07 8.73
C MET A 149 7.34 4.43 9.87
N CYS A 150 6.06 4.53 9.57
CA CYS A 150 4.98 4.92 10.46
C CYS A 150 3.97 3.78 10.54
N LEU A 151 4.14 2.91 11.51
CA LEU A 151 3.32 1.73 11.71
C LEU A 151 2.22 1.95 12.75
N LEU A 152 1.28 1.01 12.84
CA LEU A 152 0.22 1.00 13.84
C LEU A 152 0.80 0.71 15.22
N THR A 153 0.46 1.56 16.19
CA THR A 153 0.75 1.36 17.61
C THR A 153 -0.53 0.95 18.36
N ASP A 154 -0.40 0.65 19.64
CA ASP A 154 -1.56 0.35 20.50
C ASP A 154 -2.40 1.61 20.85
N ASP A 155 -2.02 2.78 20.33
CA ASP A 155 -2.75 4.04 20.48
C ASP A 155 -3.73 4.23 19.32
N ASP A 156 -5.02 4.03 19.59
CA ASP A 156 -6.12 4.18 18.61
C ASP A 156 -6.22 5.58 18.00
N SER A 157 -5.69 6.62 18.67
CA SER A 157 -5.64 7.99 18.13
C SER A 157 -4.60 8.14 17.01
N TYR A 158 -3.66 7.20 16.91
CA TYR A 158 -2.55 7.22 15.96
C TYR A 158 -2.95 6.74 14.56
N THR A 159 -3.96 7.39 13.98
CA THR A 159 -4.52 7.08 12.66
C THR A 159 -3.53 7.35 11.51
N LYS A 160 -3.80 6.83 10.31
CA LYS A 160 -3.02 7.19 9.10
C LYS A 160 -3.03 8.71 8.85
N ARG A 161 -4.15 9.40 9.16
CA ARG A 161 -4.25 10.87 9.08
C ARG A 161 -3.25 11.55 10.02
N GLU A 162 -3.21 11.14 11.29
CA GLU A 162 -2.27 11.70 12.27
C GLU A 162 -0.82 11.45 11.88
N ARG A 163 -0.50 10.24 11.41
CA ARG A 163 0.84 9.90 10.93
C ARG A 163 1.25 10.76 9.72
N ARG A 164 0.32 11.02 8.77
CA ARG A 164 0.57 11.95 7.65
C ARG A 164 0.78 13.38 8.11
N ARG A 165 0.02 13.84 9.13
CA ARG A 165 0.22 15.15 9.74
C ARG A 165 1.62 15.29 10.33
N GLN A 166 2.05 14.34 11.15
CA GLN A 166 3.39 14.35 11.75
C GLN A 166 4.50 14.39 10.68
N LEU A 167 4.33 13.66 9.59
CA LEU A 167 5.27 13.71 8.46
C LEU A 167 5.37 15.12 7.86
N ARG A 168 4.23 15.75 7.55
CA ARG A 168 4.22 17.11 6.96
C ARG A 168 4.80 18.14 7.90
N ASP A 169 4.41 18.09 9.18
CA ASP A 169 4.82 19.05 10.19
C ASP A 169 6.25 18.80 10.72
N GLY A 170 6.78 17.62 10.45
CA GLY A 170 8.13 17.18 10.86
C GLY A 170 8.23 16.79 12.32
N ASP A 171 7.10 16.62 13.01
CA ASP A 171 7.02 16.31 14.45
C ASP A 171 6.69 14.84 14.74
N GLY A 172 6.55 14.50 16.02
CA GLY A 172 6.18 13.16 16.48
C GLY A 172 7.20 12.09 16.06
N THR A 173 6.76 10.83 16.10
CA THR A 173 7.61 9.68 15.78
C THR A 173 7.79 9.45 14.28
N CYS A 174 6.87 9.98 13.46
CA CYS A 174 6.93 9.92 12.00
C CYS A 174 7.75 11.05 11.36
N GLY A 175 7.87 12.20 12.01
CA GLY A 175 8.54 13.37 11.46
C GLY A 175 10.05 13.22 11.30
N TRP A 176 10.63 14.05 10.44
CA TRP A 176 12.10 14.17 10.29
C TRP A 176 12.74 15.22 11.20
N GLY A 177 11.98 15.86 12.09
CA GLY A 177 12.44 17.00 12.89
C GLY A 177 12.33 18.34 12.16
N GLU A 178 11.87 18.35 10.93
CA GLU A 178 11.63 19.51 10.09
C GLU A 178 10.41 19.28 9.19
N PRO A 179 9.61 20.31 8.86
CA PRO A 179 8.52 20.20 7.93
C PRO A 179 9.00 19.76 6.54
N VAL A 180 8.22 18.89 5.88
CA VAL A 180 8.53 18.41 4.53
C VAL A 180 7.33 18.58 3.59
N SER A 181 7.61 18.86 2.32
CA SER A 181 6.58 18.85 1.29
C SER A 181 6.26 17.42 0.85
N VAL A 182 5.00 17.04 0.81
CA VAL A 182 4.60 15.74 0.24
C VAL A 182 4.24 15.94 -1.23
N PHE A 183 4.90 15.24 -2.13
CA PHE A 183 4.67 15.35 -3.59
C PHE A 183 3.68 14.32 -4.10
N ALA A 184 3.59 13.17 -3.47
CA ALA A 184 2.62 12.16 -3.83
C ALA A 184 2.17 11.33 -2.63
N TYR A 185 0.94 10.82 -2.73
CA TYR A 185 0.36 9.83 -1.85
C TYR A 185 -0.05 8.63 -2.70
N ALA A 186 0.33 7.44 -2.31
CA ALA A 186 -0.07 6.21 -2.99
C ALA A 186 -0.53 5.16 -1.97
N GLY A 187 -1.62 4.48 -2.28
CA GLY A 187 -2.20 3.42 -1.46
C GLY A 187 -3.28 2.66 -2.22
N ASP A 188 -3.66 1.51 -1.71
CA ASP A 188 -4.73 0.68 -2.29
C ASP A 188 -6.11 1.05 -1.74
N THR A 189 -6.16 1.79 -0.62
CA THR A 189 -7.42 2.25 -0.02
C THR A 189 -7.53 3.77 0.03
N MET A 190 -8.76 4.28 0.05
CA MET A 190 -8.99 5.72 0.20
C MET A 190 -8.54 6.28 1.57
N ALA A 191 -8.30 5.41 2.56
CA ALA A 191 -7.78 5.83 3.87
C ALA A 191 -6.28 6.19 3.83
N ASP A 192 -5.56 5.76 2.81
CA ASP A 192 -4.14 6.05 2.60
C ASP A 192 -3.91 7.47 2.08
N LEU A 193 -4.94 8.02 1.47
CA LEU A 193 -4.90 9.30 0.78
C LEU A 193 -5.41 10.44 1.67
N PRO A 194 -4.97 11.69 1.45
CA PRO A 194 -5.40 12.83 2.23
C PRO A 194 -6.92 13.04 2.17
N GLU A 195 -7.53 13.43 3.28
CA GLU A 195 -8.93 13.81 3.33
C GLU A 195 -9.17 15.18 2.69
N ALA A 196 -10.44 15.58 2.53
CA ALA A 196 -10.80 16.82 1.84
C ALA A 196 -10.16 18.09 2.44
N ASP A 197 -9.90 18.08 3.74
CA ASP A 197 -9.25 19.17 4.49
C ASP A 197 -7.73 18.98 4.68
N GLU A 198 -7.17 17.93 4.08
CA GLU A 198 -5.74 17.65 4.05
C GLU A 198 -5.18 17.89 2.66
N ASP A 199 -4.13 18.70 2.56
CA ASP A 199 -3.21 18.77 1.41
C ASP A 199 -3.89 18.86 0.02
N GLY A 200 -5.05 19.48 -0.05
CA GLY A 200 -5.84 19.69 -1.27
C GLY A 200 -6.84 18.59 -1.61
N GLY A 201 -6.97 17.59 -0.72
CA GLY A 201 -7.97 16.53 -0.87
C GLY A 201 -7.63 15.46 -1.92
N ARG A 202 -8.10 14.24 -1.67
CA ARG A 202 -7.75 13.08 -2.52
C ARG A 202 -8.42 13.09 -3.89
N TRP A 203 -9.63 13.60 -3.98
CA TRP A 203 -10.36 13.61 -5.25
C TRP A 203 -9.88 14.69 -6.20
N GLU A 204 -9.61 15.88 -5.67
CA GLU A 204 -9.11 17.04 -6.42
C GLU A 204 -7.69 16.82 -6.95
N GLN A 205 -6.94 15.95 -6.26
CA GLN A 205 -5.55 15.63 -6.58
C GLN A 205 -5.38 14.25 -7.24
N LEU A 206 -6.49 13.55 -7.55
CA LEU A 206 -6.43 12.21 -8.15
C LEU A 206 -5.70 12.21 -9.50
N GLY A 207 -4.70 11.34 -9.60
CA GLY A 207 -3.82 11.27 -10.79
C GLY A 207 -2.80 12.38 -10.90
N VAL A 208 -2.79 13.35 -9.95
CA VAL A 208 -1.80 14.43 -9.86
C VAL A 208 -0.89 14.26 -8.65
N ARG A 209 -1.45 14.10 -7.46
CA ARG A 209 -0.70 13.86 -6.21
C ARG A 209 -1.22 12.66 -5.43
N THR A 210 -2.38 12.14 -5.77
CA THR A 210 -2.98 10.96 -5.13
C THR A 210 -3.15 9.85 -6.15
N PHE A 211 -2.70 8.64 -5.81
CA PHE A 211 -2.65 7.48 -6.68
C PHE A 211 -3.22 6.27 -5.95
N VAL A 212 -4.21 5.62 -6.56
CA VAL A 212 -4.90 4.46 -5.99
C VAL A 212 -4.50 3.21 -6.73
N LEU A 213 -3.92 2.24 -6.01
CA LEU A 213 -3.62 0.92 -6.54
C LEU A 213 -4.89 0.05 -6.50
N PRO A 214 -5.09 -0.85 -7.45
CA PRO A 214 -6.24 -1.75 -7.44
C PRO A 214 -6.08 -2.81 -6.35
N ASN A 215 -7.05 -2.91 -5.45
CA ASN A 215 -7.17 -4.00 -4.48
C ASN A 215 -8.60 -4.56 -4.48
N PRO A 216 -8.83 -5.69 -5.13
CA PRO A 216 -10.11 -6.38 -5.10
C PRO A 216 -10.28 -7.36 -3.93
N ALA A 217 -9.23 -7.61 -3.14
CA ALA A 217 -9.24 -8.63 -2.08
C ALA A 217 -9.95 -8.16 -0.81
N TYR A 218 -9.78 -6.88 -0.44
CA TYR A 218 -10.40 -6.31 0.76
C TYR A 218 -10.49 -4.78 0.68
N GLY A 219 -11.31 -4.19 1.55
CA GLY A 219 -11.42 -2.75 1.68
C GLY A 219 -12.76 -2.31 2.25
N LYS A 220 -12.91 -1.03 2.53
CA LYS A 220 -14.19 -0.48 3.03
C LYS A 220 -15.36 -0.70 2.05
N TRP A 221 -15.08 -0.94 0.79
CA TRP A 221 -16.07 -1.24 -0.24
C TRP A 221 -16.83 -2.55 0.04
N GLU A 222 -16.27 -3.51 0.76
CA GLU A 222 -16.94 -4.75 1.19
C GLU A 222 -18.21 -4.48 2.03
N HIS A 223 -18.24 -3.36 2.75
CA HIS A 223 -19.36 -2.98 3.60
C HIS A 223 -20.36 -2.05 2.92
N GLY A 224 -20.33 -1.99 1.59
CA GLY A 224 -21.24 -1.18 0.80
C GLY A 224 -20.91 0.32 0.86
N VAL A 225 -20.08 0.80 -0.06
CA VAL A 225 -19.87 2.22 -0.29
C VAL A 225 -20.92 2.72 -1.28
N THR A 226 -21.83 3.57 -0.81
CA THR A 226 -22.72 4.29 -1.72
C THR A 226 -21.86 5.21 -2.59
N ARG A 227 -21.69 4.88 -3.87
CA ARG A 227 -21.06 5.79 -4.82
C ARG A 227 -22.01 6.98 -5.04
N PRO A 228 -21.58 8.21 -4.80
CA PRO A 228 -22.40 9.37 -5.15
C PRO A 228 -22.77 9.29 -6.64
N GLY A 229 -24.05 9.29 -6.95
CA GLY A 229 -24.57 9.29 -8.33
C GLY A 229 -24.73 7.91 -9.00
N LEU A 230 -24.36 6.80 -8.37
CA LEU A 230 -24.73 5.48 -8.85
C LEU A 230 -26.04 5.04 -8.19
N ILE A 231 -27.15 5.21 -8.87
CA ILE A 231 -28.42 4.60 -8.50
C ILE A 231 -28.32 3.14 -8.94
N VAL A 232 -28.03 2.24 -8.02
CA VAL A 232 -28.32 0.82 -8.21
C VAL A 232 -29.83 0.72 -8.03
N THR A 233 -30.57 0.70 -9.12
CA THR A 233 -31.93 0.19 -9.07
C THR A 233 -31.80 -1.29 -8.80
N ASP A 234 -32.08 -1.69 -7.56
CA ASP A 234 -32.33 -3.09 -7.27
C ASP A 234 -33.46 -3.53 -8.20
N GLY A 235 -33.09 -4.24 -9.26
CA GLY A 235 -34.03 -4.89 -10.14
C GLY A 235 -34.70 -5.99 -9.34
N VAL A 236 -35.80 -5.63 -8.69
CA VAL A 236 -36.77 -6.59 -8.21
C VAL A 236 -37.67 -6.90 -9.40
N ASP A 237 -37.53 -8.06 -9.97
CA ASP A 237 -38.60 -8.81 -10.64
C ASP A 237 -38.53 -10.28 -10.21
#